data_e40c033954f5348e36f3e45b5c318a39
#
_entry.id   e40c033954f5348e36f3e45b5c318a39
#
_cell.length_a   1.000
_cell.length_b   1.000
_cell.length_c   1.000
_cell.angle_alpha   90.00
_cell.angle_beta   90.00
_cell.angle_gamma   90.00
#
_symmetry.space_group_name_H-M   'P 1'
#
loop_
_entity.id
_entity.type
_entity.pdbx_description
1 polymer ?
#
loop_
_entity_poly.entity_id
_entity_poly.type
_entity_poly.pdbx_seq_one_letter_code
_entity_poly.pdbx_strand_id
1 'polypeptide(L)'
;LIVAAKANALGDYLRARRDQVRPEDVGLVPGGQRRAPGLRREELAMLAGISAEYYLRLERGRAHNPSAQILDALARALQLDIKATRYLHQLANPTTSRWDQSVLEVAAEGLDRLIDQFPFPAIVAC
;
A
#
# COMPACT_ATOMS: atom_id res chain seq x y z
N LEU A 1 17.18 -14.78 9.07
CA LEU A 1 17.47 -13.37 9.26
C LEU A 1 16.89 -12.53 8.12
N ILE A 2 17.28 -12.87 6.90
CA ILE A 2 16.76 -12.16 5.73
C ILE A 2 15.26 -12.37 5.59
N VAL A 3 14.80 -13.58 5.90
CA VAL A 3 13.38 -13.91 5.85
C VAL A 3 12.60 -13.08 6.87
N ALA A 4 13.15 -12.91 8.07
CA ALA A 4 12.51 -12.09 9.09
C ALA A 4 12.39 -10.62 8.65
N ALA A 5 13.44 -10.07 8.04
CA ALA A 5 13.42 -8.72 7.55
C ALA A 5 12.37 -8.55 6.44
N LYS A 6 12.29 -9.53 5.53
CA LYS A 6 11.29 -9.48 4.47
C LYS A 6 9.87 -9.65 5.00
N ALA A 7 9.71 -10.48 6.03
CA ALA A 7 8.39 -10.70 6.62
C ALA A 7 7.79 -9.45 7.23
N ASN A 8 8.64 -8.49 7.63
CA ASN A 8 8.17 -7.25 8.24
C ASN A 8 8.37 -6.03 7.34
N ALA A 9 8.60 -6.24 6.06
CA ALA A 9 8.87 -5.14 5.14
C ALA A 9 7.69 -4.15 5.06
N LEU A 10 6.48 -4.65 5.05
CA LEU A 10 5.29 -3.78 5.03
C LEU A 10 5.25 -2.90 6.29
N GLY A 11 5.44 -3.51 7.46
CA GLY A 11 5.42 -2.77 8.71
C GLY A 11 6.50 -1.71 8.78
N ASP A 12 7.70 -2.05 8.34
CA ASP A 12 8.82 -1.11 8.33
C ASP A 12 8.55 0.06 7.39
N TYR A 13 7.97 -0.22 6.24
CA TYR A 13 7.62 0.82 5.28
C TYR A 13 6.55 1.76 5.84
N LEU A 14 5.51 1.19 6.43
CA LEU A 14 4.44 1.99 7.03
C LEU A 14 4.99 2.91 8.11
N ARG A 15 5.85 2.38 8.97
CA ARG A 15 6.45 3.18 10.04
C ARG A 15 7.31 4.30 9.48
N ALA A 16 8.11 4.02 8.47
CA ALA A 16 8.98 5.01 7.88
C ALA A 16 8.18 6.15 7.25
N ARG A 17 7.12 5.81 6.53
CA ARG A 17 6.29 6.83 5.90
C ARG A 17 5.47 7.59 6.92
N ARG A 18 4.99 6.91 7.96
CA ARG A 18 4.27 7.57 9.05
C ARG A 18 5.13 8.62 9.75
N ASP A 19 6.40 8.31 9.95
CA ASP A 19 7.33 9.25 10.58
C ASP A 19 7.58 10.50 9.73
N GLN A 20 7.34 10.42 8.45
CA GLN A 20 7.58 11.54 7.52
C GLN A 20 6.39 12.48 7.38
N VAL A 21 5.19 12.07 7.76
CA VAL A 21 3.99 12.89 7.64
C VAL A 21 3.80 13.69 8.92
N ARG A 22 3.78 15.00 8.79
CA ARG A 22 3.53 15.83 9.97
C ARG A 22 2.02 15.97 10.19
N PRO A 23 1.59 16.09 11.47
CA PRO A 23 0.15 16.19 11.74
C PRO A 23 -0.52 17.35 11.01
N GLU A 24 0.12 18.46 10.89
CA GLU A 24 -0.43 19.62 10.21
C GLU A 24 -0.62 19.37 8.71
N ASP A 25 0.16 18.46 8.11
CA ASP A 25 0.04 18.14 6.70
C ASP A 25 -1.27 17.41 6.37
N VAL A 26 -1.87 16.78 7.36
CA VAL A 26 -3.12 16.04 7.20
C VAL A 26 -4.27 16.67 8.00
N GLY A 27 -4.12 17.93 8.38
CA GLY A 27 -5.18 18.67 9.03
C GLY A 27 -5.35 18.42 10.52
N LEU A 28 -4.37 17.79 11.14
CA LEU A 28 -4.41 17.57 12.59
C LEU A 28 -3.68 18.70 13.30
N VAL A 29 -4.20 19.03 14.48
CA VAL A 29 -3.54 20.02 15.34
C VAL A 29 -2.51 19.28 16.18
N PRO A 30 -1.21 19.66 16.09
CA PRO A 30 -0.22 19.01 16.94
C PRO A 30 -0.48 19.43 18.37
N GLY A 31 -0.88 18.47 19.20
CA GLY A 31 -1.21 18.72 20.57
C GLY A 31 -0.15 18.21 21.50
N GLY A 32 0.13 18.98 22.55
CA GLY A 32 0.97 18.54 23.63
C GLY A 32 2.36 18.13 23.23
N GLN A 33 2.90 17.23 24.03
CA GLN A 33 4.26 16.74 23.81
C GLN A 33 4.26 15.56 22.87
N ARG A 34 4.98 15.68 21.77
CA ARG A 34 5.15 14.61 20.81
C ARG A 34 6.58 14.12 20.87
N ARG A 35 6.76 12.82 20.94
CA ARG A 35 8.08 12.21 20.93
C ARG A 35 8.73 12.21 19.56
N ALA A 36 7.89 12.19 18.52
CA ALA A 36 8.36 12.17 17.15
C ALA A 36 7.60 13.23 16.36
N PRO A 37 8.21 13.78 15.31
CA PRO A 37 7.54 14.80 14.48
C PRO A 37 6.45 14.22 13.59
N GLY A 38 6.44 12.91 13.38
CA GLY A 38 5.49 12.28 12.49
C GLY A 38 4.16 11.95 13.16
N LEU A 39 3.30 11.25 12.41
CA LEU A 39 2.01 10.83 12.92
C LEU A 39 2.15 9.75 13.98
N ARG A 40 1.25 9.78 14.95
CA ARG A 40 1.10 8.67 15.87
C ARG A 40 0.33 7.54 15.19
N ARG A 41 0.48 6.31 15.70
CA ARG A 41 -0.24 5.16 15.16
C ARG A 41 -1.75 5.37 15.17
N GLU A 42 -2.27 5.84 16.30
CA GLU A 42 -3.71 6.09 16.42
C GLU A 42 -4.18 7.20 15.50
N GLU A 43 -3.34 8.17 15.21
CA GLU A 43 -3.68 9.23 14.27
C GLU A 43 -3.80 8.69 12.85
N LEU A 44 -2.83 7.90 12.44
CA LEU A 44 -2.89 7.29 11.11
C LEU A 44 -4.07 6.34 10.98
N ALA A 45 -4.31 5.52 11.99
CA ALA A 45 -5.43 4.60 11.98
C ALA A 45 -6.76 5.34 11.83
N MET A 46 -6.91 6.42 12.57
CA MET A 46 -8.11 7.25 12.48
C MET A 46 -8.30 7.81 11.07
N LEU A 47 -7.23 8.33 10.48
CA LEU A 47 -7.29 8.90 9.13
C LEU A 47 -7.62 7.84 8.08
N ALA A 48 -7.15 6.63 8.28
CA ALA A 48 -7.41 5.54 7.36
C ALA A 48 -8.74 4.82 7.63
N GLY A 49 -9.42 5.15 8.73
CA GLY A 49 -10.69 4.53 9.06
C GLY A 49 -10.57 3.10 9.57
N ILE A 50 -9.45 2.77 10.19
CA ILE A 50 -9.21 1.44 10.78
C ILE A 50 -8.92 1.61 12.27
N SER A 51 -9.00 0.48 13.00
CA SER A 51 -8.67 0.53 14.42
C SER A 51 -7.17 0.66 14.63
N ALA A 52 -6.79 1.32 15.73
CA ALA A 52 -5.38 1.44 16.08
C ALA A 52 -4.74 0.07 16.32
N GLU A 53 -5.53 -0.86 16.87
CA GLU A 53 -5.07 -2.22 17.12
C GLU A 53 -4.75 -2.95 15.81
N TYR A 54 -5.64 -2.82 14.82
CA TYR A 54 -5.39 -3.43 13.52
C TYR A 54 -4.17 -2.81 12.84
N TYR A 55 -4.03 -1.49 12.91
CA TYR A 55 -2.87 -0.83 12.34
C TYR A 55 -1.58 -1.32 13.02
N LEU A 56 -1.62 -1.47 14.34
CA LEU A 56 -0.45 -1.97 15.07
C LEU A 56 -0.05 -3.36 14.57
N ARG A 57 -1.04 -4.22 14.30
CA ARG A 57 -0.75 -5.54 13.75
C ARG A 57 -0.13 -5.46 12.37
N LEU A 58 -0.55 -4.50 11.55
CA LEU A 58 0.08 -4.28 10.25
C LEU A 58 1.54 -3.89 10.41
N GLU A 59 1.83 -2.95 11.31
CA GLU A 59 3.22 -2.54 11.54
C GLU A 59 4.10 -3.64 12.09
N ARG A 60 3.52 -4.57 12.82
CA ARG A 60 4.26 -5.70 13.39
C ARG A 60 4.30 -6.92 12.50
N GLY A 61 3.72 -6.85 11.32
CA GLY A 61 3.71 -7.97 10.39
C GLY A 61 2.79 -9.10 10.80
N ARG A 62 1.79 -8.82 11.63
CA ARG A 62 0.87 -9.83 12.16
C ARG A 62 -0.50 -9.84 11.51
N ALA A 63 -0.76 -8.90 10.62
CA ALA A 63 -1.99 -8.88 9.86
C ALA A 63 -1.76 -9.54 8.51
N HIS A 64 -2.71 -10.39 8.12
CA HIS A 64 -2.60 -11.14 6.87
C HIS A 64 -3.50 -10.53 5.81
N ASN A 65 -2.95 -10.36 4.62
CA ASN A 65 -3.70 -9.99 3.43
C ASN A 65 -4.62 -8.78 3.65
N PRO A 66 -4.07 -7.63 4.05
CA PRO A 66 -4.92 -6.44 4.15
C PRO A 66 -5.56 -6.15 2.79
N SER A 67 -6.81 -5.72 2.80
CA SER A 67 -7.54 -5.48 1.57
C SER A 67 -6.93 -4.31 0.79
N ALA A 68 -7.15 -4.30 -0.52
CA ALA A 68 -6.73 -3.18 -1.34
C ALA A 68 -7.34 -1.87 -0.86
N GLN A 69 -8.57 -1.92 -0.38
CA GLN A 69 -9.27 -0.77 0.14
C GLN A 69 -8.56 -0.17 1.36
N ILE A 70 -8.12 -1.03 2.26
CA ILE A 70 -7.37 -0.60 3.44
C ILE A 70 -6.03 0.02 3.03
N LEU A 71 -5.33 -0.64 2.10
CA LEU A 71 -4.05 -0.14 1.62
C LEU A 71 -4.19 1.20 0.93
N ASP A 72 -5.25 1.39 0.13
CA ASP A 72 -5.51 2.67 -0.50
C ASP A 72 -5.84 3.75 0.52
N ALA A 73 -6.58 3.41 1.57
CA ALA A 73 -6.89 4.35 2.63
C ALA A 73 -5.62 4.79 3.37
N LEU A 74 -4.73 3.84 3.65
CA LEU A 74 -3.44 4.15 4.25
C LEU A 74 -2.59 5.02 3.33
N ALA A 75 -2.59 4.71 2.04
CA ALA A 75 -1.84 5.49 1.06
C ALA A 75 -2.31 6.95 1.03
N ARG A 76 -3.61 7.16 1.06
CA ARG A 76 -4.16 8.52 1.10
C ARG A 76 -3.79 9.24 2.40
N ALA A 77 -3.90 8.55 3.52
CA ALA A 77 -3.56 9.14 4.81
C ALA A 77 -2.08 9.49 4.89
N LEU A 78 -1.23 8.67 4.30
CA LEU A 78 0.22 8.91 4.27
C LEU A 78 0.64 9.82 3.12
N GLN A 79 -0.30 10.27 2.30
CA GLN A 79 -0.03 11.16 1.15
C GLN A 79 0.96 10.56 0.16
N LEU A 80 0.83 9.26 -0.10
CA LEU A 80 1.69 8.56 -1.03
C LEU A 80 1.30 8.88 -2.47
N ASP A 81 2.31 9.01 -3.32
CA ASP A 81 2.07 9.13 -4.75
C ASP A 81 1.74 7.75 -5.36
N ILE A 82 1.54 7.72 -6.67
CA ILE A 82 1.15 6.49 -7.35
C ILE A 82 2.20 5.40 -7.19
N LYS A 83 3.48 5.75 -7.33
CA LYS A 83 4.56 4.78 -7.22
C LYS A 83 4.67 4.23 -5.81
N ALA A 84 4.59 5.11 -4.83
CA ALA A 84 4.67 4.70 -3.42
C ALA A 84 3.46 3.84 -3.05
N THR A 85 2.28 4.17 -3.57
CA THR A 85 1.08 3.38 -3.34
C THR A 85 1.22 1.98 -3.94
N ARG A 86 1.73 1.87 -5.15
CA ARG A 86 2.01 0.56 -5.76
C ARG A 86 2.98 -0.25 -4.93
N TYR A 87 4.03 0.40 -4.46
CA TYR A 87 5.02 -0.28 -3.64
C TYR A 87 4.39 -0.81 -2.36
N LEU A 88 3.51 -0.02 -1.74
CA LEU A 88 2.78 -0.45 -0.56
C LEU A 88 1.97 -1.73 -0.84
N HIS A 89 1.25 -1.76 -1.95
CA HIS A 89 0.48 -2.94 -2.33
C HIS A 89 1.38 -4.15 -2.59
N GLN A 90 2.54 -3.94 -3.20
CA GLN A 90 3.48 -5.02 -3.44
C GLN A 90 4.04 -5.60 -2.14
N LEU A 91 4.32 -4.75 -1.18
CA LEU A 91 4.81 -5.21 0.12
C LEU A 91 3.75 -6.02 0.86
N ALA A 92 2.49 -5.64 0.73
CA ALA A 92 1.39 -6.33 1.39
C ALA A 92 1.14 -7.70 0.79
N ASN A 93 1.41 -7.89 -0.51
CA ASN A 93 1.14 -9.14 -1.21
C ASN A 93 2.36 -9.54 -2.04
N PRO A 94 3.49 -9.85 -1.38
CA PRO A 94 4.73 -10.10 -2.12
C PRO A 94 4.72 -11.38 -2.95
N THR A 95 3.92 -12.37 -2.57
CA THR A 95 3.89 -13.64 -3.28
C THR A 95 3.16 -13.58 -4.61
N THR A 96 2.18 -12.70 -4.73
CA THR A 96 1.39 -12.59 -5.94
C THR A 96 1.77 -11.40 -6.79
N SER A 97 2.35 -10.37 -6.17
CA SER A 97 2.44 -9.07 -6.80
C SER A 97 3.46 -9.00 -7.93
N ARG A 98 4.65 -9.54 -7.70
CA ARG A 98 5.74 -9.36 -8.65
C ARG A 98 5.48 -10.05 -9.98
N TRP A 99 5.10 -11.30 -9.88
CA TRP A 99 4.89 -12.14 -11.06
C TRP A 99 3.58 -11.80 -11.73
N ASP A 100 2.51 -11.77 -10.94
CA ASP A 100 1.18 -11.56 -11.47
C ASP A 100 1.00 -10.18 -12.07
N GLN A 101 1.58 -9.16 -11.47
CA GLN A 101 1.50 -7.81 -12.03
C GLN A 101 2.22 -7.71 -13.36
N SER A 102 3.40 -8.30 -13.47
CA SER A 102 4.13 -8.29 -14.73
C SER A 102 3.34 -8.99 -15.83
N VAL A 103 2.76 -10.14 -15.50
CA VAL A 103 1.95 -10.89 -16.46
C VAL A 103 0.71 -10.09 -16.84
N LEU A 104 0.03 -9.51 -15.87
CA LEU A 104 -1.17 -8.73 -16.14
C LEU A 104 -0.87 -7.48 -16.97
N GLU A 105 0.23 -6.81 -16.70
CA GLU A 105 0.62 -5.64 -17.48
C GLU A 105 0.92 -6.00 -18.92
N VAL A 106 1.67 -7.06 -19.13
CA VAL A 106 1.98 -7.54 -20.47
C VAL A 106 0.71 -7.99 -21.17
N ALA A 107 -0.16 -8.69 -20.46
CA ALA A 107 -1.43 -9.13 -21.04
C ALA A 107 -2.31 -7.94 -21.42
N ALA A 108 -2.39 -6.93 -20.56
CA ALA A 108 -3.19 -5.75 -20.83
C ALA A 108 -2.66 -4.99 -22.05
N GLU A 109 -1.35 -4.82 -22.14
CA GLU A 109 -0.74 -4.19 -23.30
C GLU A 109 -0.95 -4.99 -24.56
N GLY A 110 -0.82 -6.31 -24.45
CA GLY A 110 -1.08 -7.20 -25.56
C GLY A 110 -2.51 -7.15 -26.04
N LEU A 111 -3.46 -7.10 -25.10
CA LEU A 111 -4.87 -6.97 -25.43
C LEU A 111 -5.17 -5.67 -26.15
N ASP A 112 -4.62 -4.58 -25.68
CA ASP A 112 -4.81 -3.29 -26.32
C ASP A 112 -4.29 -3.31 -27.74
N ARG A 113 -3.13 -3.88 -27.97
CA ARG A 113 -2.55 -4.00 -29.30
C ARG A 113 -3.38 -4.91 -30.19
N LEU A 114 -3.87 -6.01 -29.64
CA LEU A 114 -4.69 -6.94 -30.40
C LEU A 114 -6.02 -6.30 -30.79
N ILE A 115 -6.63 -5.55 -29.89
CA ILE A 115 -7.87 -4.85 -30.18
C ILE A 115 -7.65 -3.85 -31.31
N ASP A 116 -6.53 -3.16 -31.30
CA ASP A 116 -6.21 -2.18 -32.34
C ASP A 116 -5.91 -2.83 -33.68
N GLN A 117 -5.23 -3.97 -33.67
CA GLN A 117 -4.79 -4.65 -34.89
C GLN A 117 -5.84 -5.60 -35.45
N PHE A 118 -6.61 -6.23 -34.58
CA PHE A 118 -7.56 -7.27 -34.98
C PHE A 118 -8.95 -6.90 -34.47
N PRO A 119 -9.90 -6.75 -35.38
CA PRO A 119 -11.26 -6.40 -34.97
C PRO A 119 -12.04 -7.59 -34.39
N PHE A 120 -11.40 -8.71 -34.12
CA PHE A 120 -12.10 -9.92 -33.64
C PHE A 120 -11.88 -10.12 -32.16
N PRO A 121 -12.83 -9.78 -31.31
CA PRO A 121 -12.69 -10.02 -29.86
C PRO A 121 -12.54 -11.50 -29.53
N ALA A 122 -13.10 -12.37 -30.36
CA ALA A 122 -13.03 -13.81 -30.13
C ALA A 122 -11.60 -14.33 -30.12
N ILE A 123 -10.70 -13.71 -30.87
CA ILE A 123 -9.30 -14.08 -30.87
C ILE A 123 -8.67 -13.82 -29.52
N VAL A 124 -9.08 -12.75 -28.89
CA VAL A 124 -8.57 -12.39 -27.58
C VAL A 124 -9.06 -13.37 -26.53
N ALA A 125 -10.28 -13.86 -26.69
CA ALA A 125 -10.87 -14.81 -25.75
C ALA A 125 -10.20 -16.17 -25.80
N CYS A 126 -9.57 -16.51 -26.88
CA CYS A 126 -8.81 -17.76 -27.00
C CYS A 126 -7.43 -17.64 -26.38
#